data_0193665570bfb82af158328a9b7b6b29
#
_entry.id   0193665570bfb82af158328a9b7b6b29
#
_cell.length_a   1.000
_cell.length_b   1.000
_cell.length_c   1.000
_cell.angle_alpha   90.00
_cell.angle_beta   90.00
_cell.angle_gamma   90.00
#
_symmetry.space_group_name_H-M   'P 1'
#
loop_
_entity.id
_entity.type
_entity.pdbx_description
1 polymer ?
#
loop_
_entity_poly.entity_id
_entity_poly.type
_entity_poly.pdbx_seq_one_letter_code
_entity_poly.pdbx_strand_id
1 'polypeptide(L)'
;MYYLPENKESGFTLVEMLIAMTIGLIILTALSSTFLMQRKIYDVQEQIVEMVQTARAAMDMMTREIRMAGYDPTGTMQRSDPTSTDFVGIPYNASQLQVVADLNDDGETDGSNENIIYTYYDETSAYPYQIKRKTGNGHFQPFAENIQSFTFVYLEDDGVTEVTTSAENDDIRQIRITITARTTKADGDYSANGGYRTHTLTSFITPRNLGLQQE
;
A
#
# COMPACT_ATOMS: atom_id res chain seq x y z
N MET A 1 36.36 56.86 -57.35
CA MET A 1 37.19 56.32 -56.28
C MET A 1 36.30 56.35 -55.00
N TYR A 2 35.62 55.23 -54.65
CA TYR A 2 34.71 55.21 -53.50
C TYR A 2 35.52 54.79 -52.28
N TYR A 3 35.55 55.65 -51.27
CA TYR A 3 36.08 55.34 -49.94
C TYR A 3 35.06 54.51 -49.18
N LEU A 4 35.38 53.27 -48.91
CA LEU A 4 34.61 52.45 -47.94
C LEU A 4 35.08 52.90 -46.56
N PRO A 5 34.13 53.15 -45.62
CA PRO A 5 34.50 53.39 -44.22
C PRO A 5 35.11 52.16 -43.59
N GLU A 6 36.31 52.28 -43.03
CA GLU A 6 36.95 51.29 -42.18
C GLU A 6 36.10 51.05 -40.92
N ASN A 7 35.50 49.89 -40.84
CA ASN A 7 34.82 49.47 -39.57
C ASN A 7 35.92 49.26 -38.52
N LYS A 8 36.05 50.18 -37.58
CA LYS A 8 36.87 49.99 -36.38
C LYS A 8 36.21 48.96 -35.51
N GLU A 9 36.70 47.70 -35.53
CA GLU A 9 36.36 46.67 -34.58
C GLU A 9 36.87 47.12 -33.20
N SER A 10 35.97 47.54 -32.31
CA SER A 10 36.29 47.83 -30.91
C SER A 10 36.30 46.52 -30.13
N GLY A 11 37.49 46.12 -29.65
CA GLY A 11 37.64 44.95 -28.76
C GLY A 11 36.98 45.22 -27.37
N PHE A 12 36.57 44.15 -26.68
CA PHE A 12 36.02 44.24 -25.34
C PHE A 12 37.07 44.73 -24.33
N THR A 13 36.61 45.59 -23.42
CA THR A 13 37.43 46.04 -22.29
C THR A 13 37.48 44.95 -21.20
N LEU A 14 38.55 44.93 -20.41
CA LEU A 14 38.74 44.02 -19.28
C LEU A 14 37.61 44.16 -18.24
N VAL A 15 37.08 45.39 -18.06
CA VAL A 15 35.98 45.71 -17.14
C VAL A 15 34.66 45.12 -17.64
N GLU A 16 34.36 45.20 -18.95
CA GLU A 16 33.19 44.55 -19.55
C GLU A 16 33.20 43.02 -19.36
N MET A 17 34.37 42.39 -19.54
CA MET A 17 34.53 40.99 -19.28
C MET A 17 34.28 40.61 -17.81
N LEU A 18 34.79 41.40 -16.86
CA LEU A 18 34.56 41.18 -15.42
C LEU A 18 33.07 41.35 -15.06
N ILE A 19 32.39 42.33 -15.57
CA ILE A 19 30.96 42.55 -15.35
C ILE A 19 30.15 41.39 -15.96
N ALA A 20 30.45 40.98 -17.19
CA ALA A 20 29.78 39.85 -17.83
C ALA A 20 29.95 38.54 -17.06
N MET A 21 31.18 38.27 -16.55
CA MET A 21 31.45 37.07 -15.74
C MET A 21 30.69 37.13 -14.40
N THR A 22 30.64 38.26 -13.71
CA THR A 22 29.88 38.39 -12.44
C THR A 22 28.40 38.17 -12.63
N ILE A 23 27.80 38.80 -13.66
CA ILE A 23 26.38 38.60 -14.01
C ILE A 23 26.14 37.12 -14.37
N GLY A 24 27.01 36.50 -15.18
CA GLY A 24 26.92 35.09 -15.55
C GLY A 24 26.95 34.17 -14.35
N LEU A 25 27.81 34.42 -13.37
CA LEU A 25 27.89 33.62 -12.12
C LEU A 25 26.62 33.78 -11.26
N ILE A 26 26.04 34.96 -11.17
CA ILE A 26 24.78 35.17 -10.42
C ILE A 26 23.64 34.40 -11.09
N ILE A 27 23.52 34.47 -12.40
CA ILE A 27 22.48 33.74 -13.15
C ILE A 27 22.69 32.22 -12.99
N LEU A 28 23.91 31.75 -13.12
CA LEU A 28 24.23 30.32 -12.99
C LEU A 28 23.88 29.80 -11.57
N THR A 29 24.19 30.59 -10.53
CA THR A 29 23.85 30.25 -9.16
C THR A 29 22.34 30.19 -8.94
N ALA A 30 21.58 31.14 -9.48
CA ALA A 30 20.11 31.16 -9.41
C ALA A 30 19.50 29.95 -10.15
N LEU A 31 19.99 29.60 -11.32
CA LEU A 31 19.55 28.41 -12.08
C LEU A 31 19.85 27.12 -11.33
N SER A 32 21.06 27.00 -10.76
CA SER A 32 21.47 25.83 -10.00
C SER A 32 20.60 25.61 -8.75
N SER A 33 20.28 26.67 -8.01
CA SER A 33 19.41 26.59 -6.84
C SER A 33 17.99 26.16 -7.20
N THR A 34 17.44 26.70 -8.29
CA THR A 34 16.12 26.31 -8.80
C THR A 34 16.10 24.83 -9.22
N PHE A 35 17.15 24.37 -9.89
CA PHE A 35 17.27 22.97 -10.31
C PHE A 35 17.31 22.01 -9.11
N LEU A 36 18.06 22.32 -8.07
CA LEU A 36 18.12 21.50 -6.84
C LEU A 36 16.76 21.44 -6.14
N MET A 37 16.05 22.57 -6.09
CA MET A 37 14.71 22.63 -5.51
C MET A 37 13.71 21.76 -6.32
N GLN A 38 13.75 21.87 -7.65
CA GLN A 38 12.90 21.05 -8.52
C GLN A 38 13.17 19.54 -8.33
N ARG A 39 14.44 19.12 -8.28
CA ARG A 39 14.78 17.71 -8.01
C ARG A 39 14.16 17.21 -6.70
N LYS A 40 14.26 17.99 -5.62
CA LYS A 40 13.65 17.64 -4.34
C LYS A 40 12.13 17.46 -4.45
N ILE A 41 11.46 18.34 -5.17
CA ILE A 41 10.01 18.25 -5.40
C ILE A 41 9.66 16.98 -6.17
N TYR A 42 10.41 16.65 -7.23
CA TYR A 42 10.20 15.44 -8.00
C TYR A 42 10.40 14.18 -7.15
N ASP A 43 11.47 14.11 -6.35
CA ASP A 43 11.74 12.97 -5.46
C ASP A 43 10.58 12.74 -4.46
N VAL A 44 10.01 13.82 -3.91
CA VAL A 44 8.86 13.74 -3.00
C VAL A 44 7.59 13.27 -3.74
N GLN A 45 7.34 13.80 -4.95
CA GLN A 45 6.18 13.40 -5.74
C GLN A 45 6.25 11.91 -6.15
N GLU A 46 7.42 11.43 -6.55
CA GLU A 46 7.64 10.02 -6.89
C GLU A 46 7.33 9.12 -5.70
N GLN A 47 7.82 9.44 -4.51
CA GLN A 47 7.54 8.69 -3.29
C GLN A 47 6.04 8.67 -2.92
N ILE A 48 5.33 9.79 -3.13
CA ILE A 48 3.89 9.87 -2.89
C ILE A 48 3.14 8.94 -3.87
N VAL A 49 3.52 8.95 -5.14
CA VAL A 49 2.91 8.09 -6.16
C VAL A 49 3.15 6.62 -5.84
N GLU A 50 4.38 6.24 -5.50
CA GLU A 50 4.75 4.88 -5.09
C GLU A 50 3.94 4.42 -3.87
N MET A 51 3.87 5.25 -2.83
CA MET A 51 3.09 5.00 -1.62
C MET A 51 1.62 4.72 -1.92
N VAL A 52 0.98 5.56 -2.75
CA VAL A 52 -0.43 5.40 -3.12
C VAL A 52 -0.66 4.15 -3.97
N GLN A 53 0.25 3.85 -4.90
CA GLN A 53 0.17 2.65 -5.73
C GLN A 53 0.32 1.38 -4.91
N THR A 54 1.28 1.34 -3.98
CA THR A 54 1.48 0.20 -3.07
C THR A 54 0.23 -0.06 -2.22
N ALA A 55 -0.35 0.99 -1.62
CA ALA A 55 -1.56 0.85 -0.82
C ALA A 55 -2.76 0.35 -1.65
N ARG A 56 -2.94 0.86 -2.87
CA ARG A 56 -4.02 0.43 -3.77
C ARG A 56 -3.83 -1.01 -4.24
N ALA A 57 -2.64 -1.39 -4.66
CA ALA A 57 -2.35 -2.75 -5.11
C ALA A 57 -2.59 -3.77 -3.98
N ALA A 58 -2.17 -3.45 -2.75
CA ALA A 58 -2.43 -4.27 -1.59
C ALA A 58 -3.92 -4.41 -1.31
N MET A 59 -4.66 -3.29 -1.29
CA MET A 59 -6.11 -3.29 -1.07
C MET A 59 -6.87 -4.07 -2.14
N ASP A 60 -6.51 -3.91 -3.42
CA ASP A 60 -7.15 -4.60 -4.53
C ASP A 60 -6.93 -6.12 -4.48
N MET A 61 -5.73 -6.57 -4.10
CA MET A 61 -5.44 -7.98 -3.96
C MET A 61 -6.19 -8.59 -2.77
N MET A 62 -6.12 -7.96 -1.59
CA MET A 62 -6.87 -8.38 -0.41
C MET A 62 -8.38 -8.44 -0.69
N THR A 63 -8.92 -7.44 -1.38
CA THR A 63 -10.35 -7.40 -1.75
C THR A 63 -10.75 -8.61 -2.59
N ARG A 64 -9.92 -9.00 -3.55
CA ARG A 64 -10.19 -10.17 -4.40
C ARG A 64 -10.16 -11.47 -3.60
N GLU A 65 -9.17 -11.64 -2.74
CA GLU A 65 -9.01 -12.84 -1.93
C GLU A 65 -10.12 -12.97 -0.89
N ILE A 66 -10.46 -11.89 -0.19
CA ILE A 66 -11.54 -11.88 0.81
C ILE A 66 -12.90 -12.21 0.16
N ARG A 67 -13.15 -11.73 -1.07
CA ARG A 67 -14.40 -12.05 -1.77
C ARG A 67 -14.56 -13.54 -2.12
N MET A 68 -13.47 -14.28 -2.15
CA MET A 68 -13.46 -15.72 -2.38
C MET A 68 -13.57 -16.54 -1.08
N ALA A 69 -13.50 -15.90 0.07
CA ALA A 69 -13.63 -16.57 1.36
C ALA A 69 -14.90 -17.41 1.43
N GLY A 70 -14.77 -18.64 1.96
CA GLY A 70 -15.88 -19.58 2.08
C GLY A 70 -16.30 -20.24 0.76
N TYR A 71 -15.53 -20.10 -0.33
CA TYR A 71 -15.79 -20.80 -1.57
C TYR A 71 -15.53 -22.30 -1.38
N ASP A 72 -16.56 -23.12 -1.67
CA ASP A 72 -16.58 -24.58 -1.60
C ASP A 72 -17.56 -25.05 -2.69
N PRO A 73 -17.07 -25.40 -3.90
CA PRO A 73 -17.92 -25.62 -5.07
C PRO A 73 -18.73 -26.91 -4.98
N THR A 74 -18.23 -27.94 -4.28
CA THR A 74 -18.94 -29.22 -4.12
C THR A 74 -19.72 -29.33 -2.82
N GLY A 75 -19.50 -28.39 -1.88
CA GLY A 75 -20.11 -28.48 -0.56
C GLY A 75 -19.54 -29.61 0.30
N THR A 76 -18.37 -30.16 -0.07
CA THR A 76 -17.72 -31.24 0.69
C THR A 76 -17.16 -30.78 2.02
N MET A 77 -16.84 -29.49 2.13
CA MET A 77 -16.38 -28.83 3.35
C MET A 77 -17.54 -28.24 4.15
N GLN A 78 -18.77 -28.35 3.67
CA GLN A 78 -19.93 -27.84 4.39
C GLN A 78 -20.09 -28.55 5.72
N ARG A 79 -20.36 -27.74 6.73
CA ARG A 79 -20.70 -28.19 8.09
C ARG A 79 -21.86 -29.19 8.04
N SER A 80 -21.57 -30.44 8.24
CA SER A 80 -22.59 -31.48 8.51
C SER A 80 -23.24 -31.30 9.89
N ASP A 81 -22.63 -30.46 10.74
CA ASP A 81 -23.06 -30.16 12.10
C ASP A 81 -22.84 -28.64 12.37
N PRO A 82 -23.86 -27.87 12.78
CA PRO A 82 -23.70 -26.46 13.13
C PRO A 82 -22.75 -26.19 14.30
N THR A 83 -22.35 -27.22 15.03
CA THR A 83 -21.32 -27.16 16.09
C THR A 83 -19.90 -27.46 15.58
N SER A 84 -19.74 -27.92 14.35
CA SER A 84 -18.44 -28.17 13.74
C SER A 84 -17.73 -26.86 13.40
N THR A 85 -16.44 -26.78 13.67
CA THR A 85 -15.56 -25.65 13.33
C THR A 85 -14.79 -25.88 12.02
N ASP A 86 -15.21 -26.87 11.24
CA ASP A 86 -14.35 -27.49 10.23
C ASP A 86 -14.08 -26.63 9.01
N PHE A 87 -15.02 -25.76 8.60
CA PHE A 87 -14.76 -24.81 7.54
C PHE A 87 -15.33 -23.42 7.86
N VAL A 88 -14.45 -22.51 8.19
CA VAL A 88 -14.78 -21.09 8.38
C VAL A 88 -14.02 -20.29 7.32
N GLY A 89 -14.76 -19.70 6.40
CA GLY A 89 -14.15 -18.92 5.30
C GLY A 89 -13.32 -17.74 5.80
N ILE A 90 -13.69 -17.15 6.93
CA ILE A 90 -12.96 -16.08 7.63
C ILE A 90 -12.94 -16.38 9.12
N PRO A 91 -11.92 -17.11 9.62
CA PRO A 91 -11.76 -17.31 11.05
C PRO A 91 -11.41 -16.00 11.76
N TYR A 92 -12.13 -15.69 12.84
CA TYR A 92 -11.79 -14.54 13.66
C TYR A 92 -10.39 -14.68 14.26
N ASN A 93 -9.59 -13.64 14.07
CA ASN A 93 -8.30 -13.47 14.75
C ASN A 93 -8.01 -11.98 14.91
N ALA A 94 -7.67 -11.54 16.12
CA ALA A 94 -7.43 -10.13 16.41
C ALA A 94 -6.15 -9.55 15.79
N SER A 95 -5.17 -10.41 15.44
CA SER A 95 -3.85 -9.99 14.97
C SER A 95 -3.53 -10.39 13.53
N GLN A 96 -4.30 -11.29 12.96
CA GLN A 96 -4.10 -11.83 11.61
C GLN A 96 -5.42 -11.90 10.86
N LEU A 97 -5.42 -11.43 9.63
CA LEU A 97 -6.56 -11.61 8.74
C LEU A 97 -6.33 -12.91 7.96
N GLN A 98 -7.19 -13.89 8.19
CA GLN A 98 -7.14 -15.18 7.50
C GLN A 98 -8.33 -15.31 6.55
N VAL A 99 -8.07 -15.85 5.38
CA VAL A 99 -9.05 -16.16 4.33
C VAL A 99 -8.88 -17.60 3.92
N VAL A 100 -9.98 -18.35 3.95
CA VAL A 100 -9.99 -19.78 3.64
C VAL A 100 -11.02 -20.06 2.53
N ALA A 101 -10.63 -20.86 1.55
CA ALA A 101 -11.47 -21.27 0.42
C ALA A 101 -10.95 -22.61 -0.12
N ASP A 102 -11.80 -23.46 -0.64
CA ASP A 102 -11.44 -24.62 -1.46
C ASP A 102 -11.52 -24.19 -2.94
N LEU A 103 -10.36 -23.95 -3.55
CA LEU A 103 -10.29 -23.45 -4.93
C LEU A 103 -10.12 -24.55 -5.97
N ASN A 104 -9.58 -25.70 -5.57
CA ASN A 104 -9.25 -26.81 -6.45
C ASN A 104 -10.25 -27.97 -6.34
N ASP A 105 -11.22 -27.87 -5.38
CA ASP A 105 -12.30 -28.83 -5.18
C ASP A 105 -11.80 -30.21 -4.73
N ASP A 106 -10.75 -30.25 -3.89
CA ASP A 106 -10.24 -31.51 -3.33
C ASP A 106 -10.77 -31.79 -1.90
N GLY A 107 -11.54 -30.87 -1.32
CA GLY A 107 -12.11 -30.98 0.02
C GLY A 107 -11.10 -30.66 1.14
N GLU A 108 -9.96 -30.05 0.80
CA GLU A 108 -8.94 -29.60 1.74
C GLU A 108 -8.69 -28.08 1.54
N THR A 109 -7.99 -27.43 2.47
CA THR A 109 -7.66 -26.00 2.39
C THR A 109 -6.17 -25.76 2.56
N ASP A 110 -5.36 -26.73 2.23
CA ASP A 110 -3.90 -26.67 2.35
C ASP A 110 -3.21 -26.24 1.05
N GLY A 111 -3.96 -26.16 -0.03
CA GLY A 111 -3.49 -25.75 -1.35
C GLY A 111 -2.98 -24.31 -1.40
N SER A 112 -2.26 -24.03 -2.47
CA SER A 112 -1.77 -22.68 -2.72
C SER A 112 -2.94 -21.72 -2.96
N ASN A 113 -3.00 -20.63 -2.19
CA ASN A 113 -4.08 -19.63 -2.18
C ASN A 113 -5.43 -20.06 -1.58
N GLU A 114 -5.52 -21.22 -0.95
CA GLU A 114 -6.73 -21.70 -0.26
C GLU A 114 -6.77 -21.28 1.21
N ASN A 115 -5.62 -21.12 1.82
CA ASN A 115 -5.47 -20.60 3.16
C ASN A 115 -4.48 -19.42 3.12
N ILE A 116 -5.00 -18.22 3.18
CA ILE A 116 -4.21 -16.99 3.06
C ILE A 116 -4.22 -16.27 4.39
N ILE A 117 -3.04 -15.87 4.87
CA ILE A 117 -2.90 -15.15 6.13
C ILE A 117 -2.15 -13.86 5.88
N TYR A 118 -2.72 -12.73 6.30
CA TYR A 118 -2.11 -11.42 6.34
C TYR A 118 -1.74 -11.05 7.77
N THR A 119 -0.52 -10.60 7.97
CA THR A 119 -0.01 -10.14 9.27
C THR A 119 0.74 -8.82 9.12
N TYR A 120 0.51 -7.89 10.03
CA TYR A 120 1.24 -6.63 10.08
C TYR A 120 2.47 -6.72 10.98
N TYR A 121 3.57 -6.22 10.48
CA TYR A 121 4.83 -6.08 11.19
C TYR A 121 5.07 -4.60 11.47
N ASP A 122 4.82 -4.21 12.71
CA ASP A 122 4.94 -2.85 13.21
C ASP A 122 6.38 -2.37 13.38
N GLU A 123 6.57 -1.21 14.00
CA GLU A 123 7.88 -0.60 14.23
C GLU A 123 8.82 -1.41 15.14
N THR A 124 8.27 -2.33 15.94
CA THR A 124 9.04 -3.16 16.89
C THR A 124 9.56 -4.45 16.26
N SER A 125 9.11 -4.75 15.05
CA SER A 125 9.44 -5.98 14.33
C SER A 125 10.82 -5.92 13.67
N ALA A 126 11.41 -7.09 13.42
CA ALA A 126 12.71 -7.19 12.74
C ALA A 126 12.70 -6.62 11.32
N TYR A 127 11.54 -6.63 10.67
CA TYR A 127 11.28 -6.02 9.36
C TYR A 127 10.07 -5.12 9.48
N PRO A 128 10.23 -3.88 9.96
CA PRO A 128 9.12 -3.02 10.35
C PRO A 128 8.34 -2.44 9.15
N TYR A 129 7.14 -2.00 9.46
CA TYR A 129 6.28 -1.27 8.54
C TYR A 129 5.92 -2.02 7.26
N GLN A 130 5.62 -3.33 7.39
CA GLN A 130 5.19 -4.13 6.26
C GLN A 130 4.04 -5.06 6.62
N ILE A 131 3.18 -5.29 5.63
CA ILE A 131 2.23 -6.40 5.65
C ILE A 131 2.94 -7.59 5.00
N LYS A 132 2.89 -8.74 5.67
CA LYS A 132 3.33 -10.01 5.10
C LYS A 132 2.13 -10.90 4.80
N ARG A 133 2.28 -11.69 3.75
CA ARG A 133 1.29 -12.65 3.28
C ARG A 133 1.88 -14.06 3.31
N LYS A 134 1.08 -15.00 3.79
CA LYS A 134 1.38 -16.43 3.74
C LYS A 134 0.26 -17.13 2.97
N THR A 135 0.59 -18.16 2.20
CA THR A 135 -0.39 -19.02 1.52
C THR A 135 -0.11 -20.48 1.83
N GLY A 136 -1.17 -21.24 2.10
CA GLY A 136 -1.08 -22.68 2.42
C GLY A 136 -0.02 -22.95 3.48
N ASN A 137 0.78 -23.98 3.27
CA ASN A 137 1.89 -24.38 4.15
C ASN A 137 3.20 -23.59 3.93
N GLY A 138 3.16 -22.49 3.12
CA GLY A 138 4.33 -21.67 2.83
C GLY A 138 4.82 -20.81 4.01
N HIS A 139 5.79 -19.96 3.74
CA HIS A 139 6.32 -19.00 4.72
C HIS A 139 5.73 -17.60 4.45
N PHE A 140 5.75 -16.74 5.48
CA PHE A 140 5.40 -15.33 5.32
C PHE A 140 6.37 -14.62 4.37
N GLN A 141 5.84 -14.03 3.32
CA GLN A 141 6.56 -13.22 2.33
C GLN A 141 6.17 -11.75 2.46
N PRO A 142 7.05 -10.81 2.16
CA PRO A 142 6.70 -9.40 2.04
C PRO A 142 5.57 -9.23 1.03
N PHE A 143 4.52 -8.50 1.41
CA PHE A 143 3.37 -8.25 0.55
C PHE A 143 3.21 -6.76 0.22
N ALA A 144 3.29 -5.90 1.22
CA ALA A 144 3.30 -4.46 1.05
C ALA A 144 4.26 -3.82 2.06
N GLU A 145 5.17 -3.00 1.57
CA GLU A 145 6.17 -2.30 2.37
C GLU A 145 5.79 -0.84 2.59
N ASN A 146 6.45 -0.18 3.53
CA ASN A 146 6.18 1.21 3.90
C ASN A 146 4.73 1.43 4.36
N ILE A 147 4.20 0.49 5.13
CA ILE A 147 2.87 0.56 5.73
C ILE A 147 3.00 1.06 7.17
N GLN A 148 2.49 2.27 7.43
CA GLN A 148 2.49 2.88 8.76
C GLN A 148 1.55 2.16 9.73
N SER A 149 0.40 1.71 9.24
CA SER A 149 -0.56 0.90 10.01
C SER A 149 -1.43 0.06 9.10
N PHE A 150 -1.82 -1.10 9.61
CA PHE A 150 -2.80 -1.99 8.99
C PHE A 150 -3.76 -2.45 10.06
N THR A 151 -5.04 -2.18 9.86
CA THR A 151 -6.10 -2.62 10.76
C THR A 151 -7.24 -3.24 9.98
N PHE A 152 -7.90 -4.20 10.58
CA PHE A 152 -9.09 -4.85 10.05
C PHE A 152 -10.08 -5.07 11.17
N VAL A 153 -11.36 -5.00 10.82
CA VAL A 153 -12.47 -5.20 11.73
C VAL A 153 -13.49 -6.10 11.05
N TYR A 154 -13.94 -7.12 11.74
CA TYR A 154 -14.99 -8.01 11.29
C TYR A 154 -16.33 -7.42 11.67
N LEU A 155 -17.27 -7.40 10.75
CA LEU A 155 -18.59 -6.80 10.93
C LEU A 155 -19.68 -7.81 10.59
N GLU A 156 -20.81 -7.67 11.28
CA GLU A 156 -22.05 -8.39 10.97
C GLU A 156 -22.71 -7.83 9.69
N ASP A 157 -23.88 -8.34 9.35
CA ASP A 157 -24.66 -7.95 8.17
C ASP A 157 -25.12 -6.48 8.19
N ASP A 158 -25.28 -5.92 9.37
CA ASP A 158 -25.64 -4.49 9.54
C ASP A 158 -24.49 -3.52 9.16
N GLY A 159 -23.27 -4.05 8.98
CA GLY A 159 -22.07 -3.27 8.64
C GLY A 159 -21.57 -2.36 9.77
N VAL A 160 -22.07 -2.51 10.97
CA VAL A 160 -21.78 -1.66 12.13
C VAL A 160 -21.35 -2.47 13.35
N THR A 161 -22.08 -3.57 13.66
CA THR A 161 -21.77 -4.43 14.81
C THR A 161 -20.47 -5.17 14.57
N GLU A 162 -19.54 -5.05 15.52
CA GLU A 162 -18.23 -5.67 15.42
C GLU A 162 -18.25 -7.09 16.02
N VAL A 163 -17.79 -8.07 15.26
CA VAL A 163 -17.51 -9.42 15.72
C VAL A 163 -16.16 -9.44 16.43
N THR A 164 -16.15 -9.83 17.69
CA THR A 164 -14.98 -9.72 18.57
C THR A 164 -14.45 -11.05 19.10
N THR A 165 -15.14 -12.14 18.81
CA THR A 165 -14.77 -13.48 19.30
C THR A 165 -14.92 -14.55 18.22
N SER A 166 -14.15 -15.63 18.33
CA SER A 166 -14.25 -16.78 17.43
C SER A 166 -15.57 -17.58 17.56
N ALA A 167 -16.31 -17.37 18.65
CA ALA A 167 -17.64 -17.98 18.81
C ALA A 167 -18.68 -17.35 17.87
N GLU A 168 -18.39 -16.17 17.33
CA GLU A 168 -19.24 -15.39 16.43
C GLU A 168 -18.75 -15.46 14.97
N ASN A 169 -17.91 -16.43 14.61
CA ASN A 169 -17.36 -16.54 13.24
C ASN A 169 -18.47 -16.55 12.18
N ASP A 170 -19.59 -17.17 12.50
CA ASP A 170 -20.71 -17.30 11.57
C ASP A 170 -21.49 -16.00 11.36
N ASP A 171 -21.25 -15.00 12.20
CA ASP A 171 -21.87 -13.66 12.08
C ASP A 171 -21.03 -12.71 11.22
N ILE A 172 -19.81 -13.10 10.85
CA ILE A 172 -18.96 -12.29 9.98
C ILE A 172 -19.58 -12.21 8.59
N ARG A 173 -19.96 -10.99 8.15
CA ARG A 173 -20.52 -10.72 6.81
C ARG A 173 -19.73 -9.70 6.03
N GLN A 174 -18.99 -8.86 6.72
CA GLN A 174 -18.22 -7.81 6.11
C GLN A 174 -16.90 -7.60 6.84
N ILE A 175 -15.88 -7.17 6.12
CA ILE A 175 -14.58 -6.79 6.71
C ILE A 175 -14.28 -5.36 6.32
N ARG A 176 -14.01 -4.52 7.30
CA ARG A 176 -13.47 -3.19 7.11
C ARG A 176 -11.96 -3.26 7.22
N ILE A 177 -11.25 -2.94 6.14
CA ILE A 177 -9.79 -2.86 6.12
C ILE A 177 -9.37 -1.41 6.00
N THR A 178 -8.39 -1.03 6.81
CA THR A 178 -7.74 0.28 6.73
C THR A 178 -6.23 0.10 6.62
N ILE A 179 -5.65 0.64 5.56
CA ILE A 179 -4.22 0.66 5.28
C ILE A 179 -3.76 2.11 5.29
N THR A 180 -2.80 2.45 6.13
CA THR A 180 -2.09 3.72 6.06
C THR A 180 -0.68 3.47 5.57
N ALA A 181 -0.40 3.86 4.34
CA ALA A 181 0.94 3.81 3.76
C ALA A 181 1.70 5.10 4.05
N ARG A 182 3.03 5.05 4.00
CA ARG A 182 3.92 6.19 4.20
C ARG A 182 4.98 6.25 3.10
N THR A 183 5.59 7.42 2.92
CA THR A 183 6.74 7.57 2.01
C THR A 183 7.95 6.77 2.50
N THR A 184 8.81 6.35 1.58
CA THR A 184 10.00 5.56 1.88
C THR A 184 11.03 6.34 2.69
N LYS A 185 11.11 7.66 2.47
CA LYS A 185 12.05 8.56 3.13
C LYS A 185 11.33 9.70 3.82
N ALA A 186 11.87 10.14 4.93
CA ALA A 186 11.41 11.36 5.60
C ALA A 186 11.78 12.60 4.78
N ASP A 187 10.84 13.53 4.68
CA ASP A 187 11.04 14.86 4.11
C ASP A 187 11.36 15.84 5.24
N GLY A 188 12.57 16.40 5.24
CA GLY A 188 13.01 17.33 6.29
C GLY A 188 12.20 18.63 6.38
N ASP A 189 11.44 18.97 5.34
CA ASP A 189 10.57 20.15 5.32
C ASP A 189 9.13 19.81 5.77
N TYR A 190 8.85 18.54 6.09
CA TYR A 190 7.56 18.08 6.55
C TYR A 190 7.64 17.65 8.01
N SER A 191 6.99 18.39 8.92
CA SER A 191 7.14 18.19 10.36
C SER A 191 6.20 17.14 10.98
N ALA A 192 5.13 16.77 10.26
CA ALA A 192 4.19 15.75 10.75
C ALA A 192 4.75 14.32 10.56
N ASN A 193 4.31 13.38 11.40
CA ASN A 193 4.64 11.95 11.31
C ASN A 193 6.15 11.65 11.18
N GLY A 194 7.00 12.42 11.87
CA GLY A 194 8.45 12.25 11.81
C GLY A 194 9.05 12.54 10.42
N GLY A 195 8.39 13.36 9.61
CA GLY A 195 8.83 13.69 8.24
C GLY A 195 8.24 12.80 7.15
N TYR A 196 7.50 11.75 7.51
CA TYR A 196 6.89 10.86 6.53
C TYR A 196 5.50 11.35 6.10
N ARG A 197 5.26 11.45 4.81
CA ARG A 197 3.91 11.69 4.28
C ARG A 197 3.14 10.39 4.29
N THR A 198 1.86 10.43 4.62
CA THR A 198 1.01 9.25 4.75
C THR A 198 -0.24 9.38 3.88
N HIS A 199 -0.74 8.22 3.46
CA HIS A 199 -2.01 8.10 2.75
C HIS A 199 -2.81 6.92 3.30
N THR A 200 -4.06 7.17 3.69
CA THR A 200 -4.94 6.15 4.27
C THR A 200 -6.01 5.75 3.29
N LEU A 201 -6.17 4.45 3.09
CA LEU A 201 -7.25 3.83 2.34
C LEU A 201 -8.08 2.98 3.28
N THR A 202 -9.40 3.08 3.16
CA THR A 202 -10.35 2.21 3.86
C THR A 202 -11.29 1.56 2.84
N SER A 203 -11.53 0.27 2.99
CA SER A 203 -12.47 -0.48 2.17
C SER A 203 -13.34 -1.38 3.02
N PHE A 204 -14.61 -1.50 2.64
CA PHE A 204 -15.56 -2.47 3.19
C PHE A 204 -15.73 -3.58 2.16
N ILE A 205 -15.47 -4.81 2.58
CA ILE A 205 -15.43 -5.97 1.68
C ILE A 205 -16.42 -7.00 2.19
N THR A 206 -17.38 -7.36 1.35
CA THR A 206 -18.35 -8.43 1.62
C THR A 206 -17.90 -9.69 0.88
N PRO A 207 -17.55 -10.77 1.61
CA PRO A 207 -17.31 -12.08 1.01
C PRO A 207 -18.56 -12.59 0.30
N ARG A 208 -18.39 -13.28 -0.82
CA ARG A 208 -19.53 -13.70 -1.64
C ARG A 208 -20.18 -14.99 -1.15
N ASN A 209 -19.40 -15.85 -0.49
CA ASN A 209 -19.83 -17.22 -0.17
C ASN A 209 -20.16 -17.40 1.33
N LEU A 210 -19.90 -16.37 2.16
CA LEU A 210 -20.34 -16.38 3.55
C LEU A 210 -21.83 -16.03 3.62
N GLY A 211 -22.65 -16.91 4.16
CA GLY A 211 -24.09 -16.72 4.28
C GLY A 211 -24.95 -17.42 3.23
N LEU A 212 -24.35 -18.04 2.21
CA LEU A 212 -25.10 -18.90 1.26
C LEU A 212 -25.37 -20.31 1.81
N GLN A 213 -24.83 -20.64 2.99
CA GLN A 213 -24.89 -21.99 3.59
C GLN A 213 -26.07 -22.18 4.56
N GLN A 214 -27.09 -21.30 4.53
CA GLN A 214 -28.23 -21.36 5.47
C GLN A 214 -29.57 -21.66 4.78
N GLU A 215 -29.61 -22.35 3.64
CA GLU A 215 -30.86 -22.90 3.11
C GLU A 215 -30.81 -24.44 3.01
#